data_8acdf5a0f266658c72a73379a8e8948c
#
_entry.id   8acdf5a0f266658c72a73379a8e8948c
#
_cell.length_a   1.000
_cell.length_b   1.000
_cell.length_c   1.000
_cell.angle_alpha   90.00
_cell.angle_beta   90.00
_cell.angle_gamma   90.00
#
_symmetry.space_group_name_H-M   'P 1'
#
loop_
_entity.id
_entity.type
_entity.pdbx_description
1 polymer ?
#
loop_
_entity_poly.entity_id
_entity_poly.type
_entity_poly.pdbx_seq_one_letter_code
_entity_poly.pdbx_strand_id
1 'polypeptide(L)'
;GLGDVYKRQDSEGNYLFAEDGVEIVPEDGITANTVKLDNFTDNHPWYEYDETSGEYKRFQFGKEHVDQLDNQQITCDNIILQYSSCPAYDGNGYLNIDAISGGEGKFITRGKAIDIRWEKDSPWGITHYYDGNEQEIRLNQGTTWVEIVQNDRIDSVTYQ
;
A
#
# COMPACT_ATOMS: atom_id res chain seq x y z
N GLY A 1 6.68 -5.80 10.00
CA GLY A 1 6.94 -4.94 8.85
C GLY A 1 6.54 -3.50 9.10
N LEU A 2 6.95 -2.63 8.22
CA LEU A 2 6.63 -1.21 8.29
C LEU A 2 5.36 -0.94 7.48
N GLY A 3 4.24 -1.53 7.90
CA GLY A 3 2.96 -1.36 7.23
C GLY A 3 2.00 -0.56 8.09
N ASP A 4 1.27 0.35 7.47
CA ASP A 4 0.19 1.09 8.08
C ASP A 4 -1.13 0.77 7.41
N VAL A 5 -2.21 0.78 8.19
CA VAL A 5 -3.55 0.54 7.68
C VAL A 5 -4.37 1.81 7.80
N TYR A 6 -4.90 2.26 6.67
CA TYR A 6 -5.83 3.38 6.63
C TYR A 6 -7.23 2.86 6.31
N LYS A 7 -8.17 3.21 7.17
CA LYS A 7 -9.57 2.90 6.95
C LYS A 7 -10.27 4.12 6.38
N ARG A 8 -11.30 3.87 5.58
CA ARG A 8 -12.13 4.96 5.11
C ARG A 8 -12.84 5.61 6.29
N GLN A 9 -12.24 6.66 6.82
CA GLN A 9 -12.85 7.46 7.87
C GLN A 9 -12.73 8.93 7.57
N ASP A 10 -12.39 9.23 6.36
CA ASP A 10 -11.84 10.52 6.11
C ASP A 10 -12.87 11.52 5.67
N SER A 11 -13.60 12.02 6.65
CA SER A 11 -14.48 13.16 6.44
C SER A 11 -13.71 14.47 6.22
N GLU A 12 -12.39 14.46 6.42
CA GLU A 12 -11.57 15.67 6.33
C GLU A 12 -10.79 15.81 5.02
N GLY A 13 -10.97 14.88 4.09
CA GLY A 13 -10.39 15.00 2.76
C GLY A 13 -8.90 14.71 2.67
N ASN A 14 -8.34 13.91 3.58
CA ASN A 14 -6.94 13.53 3.56
C ASN A 14 -6.58 12.66 2.37
N TYR A 15 -7.49 11.78 1.94
CA TYR A 15 -7.32 10.91 0.79
C TYR A 15 -8.54 11.03 -0.11
N LEU A 16 -8.32 10.87 -1.41
CA LEU A 16 -9.42 10.81 -2.35
C LEU A 16 -9.95 9.38 -2.44
N PHE A 17 -11.25 9.24 -2.38
CA PHE A 17 -11.92 7.97 -2.55
C PHE A 17 -12.84 8.00 -3.76
N ALA A 18 -13.07 6.83 -4.35
CA ALA A 18 -14.09 6.67 -5.38
C ALA A 18 -15.46 7.07 -4.80
N GLU A 19 -16.32 7.59 -5.65
CA GLU A 19 -17.70 7.86 -5.26
C GLU A 19 -18.44 6.56 -4.92
N ASP A 20 -19.52 6.68 -4.15
CA ASP A 20 -20.31 5.53 -3.76
C ASP A 20 -20.81 4.74 -4.98
N GLY A 21 -20.58 3.43 -4.95
CA GLY A 21 -20.96 2.55 -6.05
C GLY A 21 -20.01 2.57 -7.25
N VAL A 22 -18.95 3.36 -7.20
CA VAL A 22 -17.94 3.40 -8.28
C VAL A 22 -16.78 2.50 -7.89
N GLU A 23 -16.42 1.59 -8.78
CA GLU A 23 -15.26 0.73 -8.64
C GLU A 23 -14.13 1.24 -9.53
N ILE A 24 -12.95 1.39 -8.97
CA ILE A 24 -11.74 1.78 -9.69
C ILE A 24 -10.93 0.53 -10.00
N VAL A 25 -10.67 0.32 -11.30
CA VAL A 25 -9.79 -0.75 -11.78
C VAL A 25 -8.70 -0.09 -12.63
N PRO A 26 -7.42 -0.18 -12.25
CA PRO A 26 -6.34 0.38 -13.07
C PRO A 26 -6.09 -0.52 -14.28
N GLU A 27 -6.84 -0.31 -15.34
CA GLU A 27 -6.87 -1.22 -16.49
C GLU A 27 -5.54 -1.29 -17.24
N ASP A 28 -4.76 -0.21 -17.22
CA ASP A 28 -3.42 -0.19 -17.81
C ASP A 28 -2.36 -0.85 -16.91
N GLY A 29 -2.76 -1.34 -15.75
CA GLY A 29 -1.87 -1.96 -14.80
C GLY A 29 -1.44 -3.36 -15.17
N ILE A 30 -0.37 -3.81 -14.53
CA ILE A 30 0.06 -5.20 -14.61
C ILE A 30 -0.83 -6.08 -13.74
N THR A 31 -0.91 -7.36 -14.06
CA THR A 31 -1.65 -8.31 -13.24
C THR A 31 -1.03 -8.42 -11.85
N ALA A 32 -1.85 -8.30 -10.81
CA ALA A 32 -1.45 -8.35 -9.42
C ALA A 32 -2.47 -9.08 -8.57
N ASN A 33 -2.74 -10.34 -8.92
CA ASN A 33 -3.63 -11.20 -8.13
C ASN A 33 -2.92 -11.72 -6.88
N THR A 34 -1.61 -11.90 -6.96
CA THR A 34 -0.77 -12.23 -5.81
C THR A 34 0.37 -11.22 -5.75
N VAL A 35 0.55 -10.61 -4.58
CA VAL A 35 1.61 -9.63 -4.34
C VAL A 35 2.45 -10.15 -3.18
N LYS A 36 3.71 -10.48 -3.43
CA LYS A 36 4.64 -10.99 -2.41
C LYS A 36 5.68 -9.94 -2.07
N LEU A 37 5.82 -9.67 -0.77
CA LEU A 37 6.71 -8.65 -0.23
C LEU A 37 7.90 -9.31 0.47
N ASP A 38 8.75 -9.98 -0.30
CA ASP A 38 9.92 -10.69 0.23
C ASP A 38 11.03 -9.75 0.70
N ASN A 39 10.84 -8.43 0.54
CA ASN A 39 11.69 -7.43 1.17
C ASN A 39 11.59 -7.45 2.70
N PHE A 40 10.48 -7.91 3.26
CA PHE A 40 10.32 -8.12 4.69
C PHE A 40 10.72 -9.54 5.03
N THR A 41 11.95 -9.71 5.50
CA THR A 41 12.59 -11.02 5.64
C THR A 41 12.15 -11.82 6.87
N ASP A 42 11.48 -11.17 7.83
CA ASP A 42 11.00 -11.86 9.03
C ASP A 42 9.65 -12.54 8.78
N ASN A 43 8.69 -11.80 8.25
CA ASN A 43 7.32 -12.27 8.13
C ASN A 43 6.91 -12.66 6.71
N HIS A 44 7.67 -12.26 5.67
CA HIS A 44 7.38 -12.56 4.26
C HIS A 44 5.91 -12.36 3.93
N PRO A 45 5.34 -11.14 4.10
CA PRO A 45 3.91 -10.94 3.89
C PRO A 45 3.55 -11.04 2.41
N TRP A 46 2.33 -11.51 2.14
CA TRP A 46 1.79 -11.49 0.79
C TRP A 46 0.30 -11.26 0.83
N TYR A 47 -0.25 -10.92 -0.34
CA TYR A 47 -1.66 -10.65 -0.53
C TYR A 47 -2.17 -11.48 -1.69
N GLU A 48 -3.39 -11.99 -1.57
CA GLU A 48 -4.08 -12.70 -2.63
C GLU A 48 -5.42 -12.04 -2.89
N TYR A 49 -5.67 -11.71 -4.15
CA TYR A 49 -6.91 -11.07 -4.57
C TYR A 49 -8.04 -12.08 -4.66
N ASP A 50 -9.17 -11.76 -4.04
CA ASP A 50 -10.41 -12.53 -4.10
C ASP A 50 -11.41 -11.77 -4.98
N GLU A 51 -11.65 -12.26 -6.20
CA GLU A 51 -12.57 -11.63 -7.13
C GLU A 51 -14.01 -11.58 -6.61
N THR A 52 -14.40 -12.54 -5.79
CA THR A 52 -15.76 -12.60 -5.26
C THR A 52 -16.05 -11.45 -4.32
N SER A 53 -15.12 -11.13 -3.43
CA SER A 53 -15.28 -10.04 -2.47
C SER A 53 -14.74 -8.71 -2.98
N GLY A 54 -13.84 -8.75 -3.98
CA GLY A 54 -13.12 -7.56 -4.46
C GLY A 54 -12.01 -7.11 -3.53
N GLU A 55 -11.65 -7.93 -2.56
CA GLU A 55 -10.66 -7.59 -1.56
C GLU A 55 -9.40 -8.46 -1.69
N TYR A 56 -8.28 -7.93 -1.17
CA TYR A 56 -7.06 -8.71 -0.97
C TYR A 56 -7.06 -9.31 0.42
N LYS A 57 -6.74 -10.58 0.51
CA LYS A 57 -6.52 -11.28 1.77
C LYS A 57 -5.05 -11.25 2.10
N ARG A 58 -4.70 -10.91 3.34
CA ARG A 58 -3.32 -10.80 3.77
C ARG A 58 -2.83 -12.07 4.46
N PHE A 59 -1.57 -12.40 4.21
CA PHE A 59 -0.87 -13.54 4.80
C PHE A 59 0.48 -13.09 5.32
N GLN A 60 0.98 -13.76 6.35
CA GLN A 60 2.33 -13.57 6.85
C GLN A 60 2.76 -14.78 7.67
N PHE A 61 4.05 -14.98 7.83
CA PHE A 61 4.61 -16.14 8.54
C PHE A 61 4.07 -17.46 7.99
N GLY A 62 3.89 -17.54 6.68
CA GLY A 62 3.45 -18.76 6.01
C GLY A 62 1.97 -19.10 6.15
N LYS A 63 1.15 -18.20 6.70
CA LYS A 63 -0.26 -18.48 6.96
C LYS A 63 -1.10 -17.19 6.91
N GLU A 64 -2.41 -17.36 7.01
CA GLU A 64 -3.34 -16.24 7.08
C GLU A 64 -2.99 -15.29 8.22
N HIS A 65 -3.02 -13.99 7.90
CA HIS A 65 -2.83 -12.95 8.92
C HIS A 65 -4.20 -12.65 9.56
N VAL A 66 -4.37 -13.09 10.78
CA VAL A 66 -5.63 -13.01 11.50
C VAL A 66 -5.57 -11.90 12.55
N ASP A 67 -6.63 -11.08 12.60
CA ASP A 67 -6.80 -10.08 13.65
C ASP A 67 -7.16 -10.79 14.94
N GLN A 68 -6.39 -10.55 16.00
CA GLN A 68 -6.59 -11.19 17.30
C GLN A 68 -7.87 -10.74 18.01
N LEU A 69 -8.42 -9.60 17.63
CA LEU A 69 -9.62 -9.07 18.27
C LEU A 69 -10.90 -9.81 17.83
N ASP A 70 -11.02 -10.11 16.54
CA ASP A 70 -12.22 -10.74 15.99
C ASP A 70 -11.96 -12.11 15.36
N ASN A 71 -10.71 -12.55 15.35
CA ASN A 71 -10.28 -13.83 14.79
C ASN A 71 -10.61 -13.98 13.28
N GLN A 72 -10.69 -12.85 12.56
CA GLN A 72 -10.93 -12.82 11.11
C GLN A 72 -9.65 -12.50 10.37
N GLN A 73 -9.50 -13.07 9.19
CA GLN A 73 -8.36 -12.75 8.34
C GLN A 73 -8.39 -11.28 7.94
N ILE A 74 -7.24 -10.63 7.97
CA ILE A 74 -7.11 -9.24 7.54
C ILE A 74 -7.28 -9.16 6.03
N THR A 75 -8.14 -8.25 5.60
CA THR A 75 -8.40 -7.96 4.20
C THR A 75 -8.25 -6.48 3.93
N CYS A 76 -8.05 -6.11 2.68
CA CYS A 76 -8.04 -4.71 2.26
C CYS A 76 -8.54 -4.57 0.82
N ASP A 77 -9.05 -3.38 0.51
CA ASP A 77 -9.50 -3.05 -0.84
C ASP A 77 -8.37 -2.53 -1.70
N ASN A 78 -7.41 -1.85 -1.09
CA ASN A 78 -6.29 -1.23 -1.78
C ASN A 78 -4.99 -1.54 -1.06
N ILE A 79 -3.91 -1.64 -1.85
CA ILE A 79 -2.55 -1.75 -1.32
C ILE A 79 -1.74 -0.63 -1.94
N ILE A 80 -0.99 0.09 -1.13
CA ILE A 80 -0.03 1.09 -1.59
C ILE A 80 1.35 0.66 -1.15
N LEU A 81 2.27 0.60 -2.10
CA LEU A 81 3.68 0.42 -1.80
C LEU A 81 4.35 1.79 -1.96
N GLN A 82 4.96 2.27 -0.89
CA GLN A 82 5.76 3.49 -0.90
C GLN A 82 7.24 3.11 -0.95
N TYR A 83 7.90 3.43 -2.04
CA TYR A 83 9.33 3.22 -2.15
C TYR A 83 10.05 4.38 -1.49
N SER A 84 10.93 4.09 -0.55
CA SER A 84 11.60 5.11 0.23
C SER A 84 13.09 4.86 0.28
N SER A 85 13.86 5.93 0.25
CA SER A 85 15.28 5.83 0.56
C SER A 85 15.40 5.42 2.02
N CYS A 86 16.09 4.38 2.22
CA CYS A 86 16.11 3.69 3.48
C CYS A 86 17.22 4.14 4.39
N PRO A 87 17.03 3.96 5.67
CA PRO A 87 15.75 3.83 6.38
C PRO A 87 15.14 5.20 6.65
N ALA A 88 13.85 5.22 7.02
CA ALA A 88 13.20 6.46 7.43
C ALA A 88 13.77 7.00 8.74
N TYR A 89 14.55 6.21 9.45
CA TYR A 89 15.26 6.59 10.68
C TYR A 89 16.75 6.41 10.49
N ASP A 90 17.55 7.27 11.12
CA ASP A 90 19.00 7.11 11.14
C ASP A 90 19.43 5.99 12.11
N GLY A 91 20.73 5.71 12.19
CA GLY A 91 21.27 4.67 13.06
C GLY A 91 21.06 4.91 14.56
N ASN A 92 20.63 6.09 14.95
CA ASN A 92 20.33 6.45 16.34
C ASN A 92 18.83 6.44 16.64
N GLY A 93 17.99 6.06 15.68
CA GLY A 93 16.54 6.01 15.83
C GLY A 93 15.83 7.33 15.53
N TYR A 94 16.53 8.35 15.08
CA TYR A 94 15.93 9.63 14.71
C TYR A 94 15.36 9.57 13.29
N LEU A 95 14.23 10.24 13.08
CA LEU A 95 13.57 10.31 11.79
C LEU A 95 14.46 11.00 10.75
N ASN A 96 14.71 10.31 9.64
CA ASN A 96 15.39 10.91 8.50
C ASN A 96 14.35 11.61 7.63
N ILE A 97 14.26 12.92 7.76
CA ILE A 97 13.25 13.75 7.08
C ILE A 97 13.40 13.66 5.56
N ASP A 98 14.63 13.63 5.05
CA ASP A 98 14.88 13.56 3.62
C ASP A 98 14.39 12.24 3.01
N ALA A 99 14.41 11.16 3.79
CA ALA A 99 13.95 9.85 3.34
C ALA A 99 12.44 9.76 3.16
N ILE A 100 11.68 10.72 3.69
CA ILE A 100 10.22 10.66 3.66
C ILE A 100 9.58 11.81 2.89
N SER A 101 10.37 12.61 2.16
CA SER A 101 9.85 13.77 1.43
C SER A 101 9.06 13.37 0.17
N GLY A 102 9.38 12.25 -0.44
CA GLY A 102 8.69 11.76 -1.63
C GLY A 102 9.44 10.62 -2.32
N GLY A 103 8.79 10.00 -3.27
CA GLY A 103 9.37 8.90 -4.03
C GLY A 103 8.35 8.24 -4.96
N GLU A 104 8.73 7.09 -5.48
CA GLU A 104 7.88 6.29 -6.34
C GLU A 104 7.17 5.19 -5.53
N GLY A 105 6.25 4.48 -6.15
CA GLY A 105 5.55 3.37 -5.53
C GLY A 105 4.63 2.64 -6.48
N LYS A 106 3.74 1.85 -5.89
CA LYS A 106 2.72 1.10 -6.61
C LYS A 106 1.37 1.31 -5.94
N PHE A 107 0.33 1.43 -6.74
CA PHE A 107 -1.05 1.34 -6.29
C PHE A 107 -1.64 0.06 -6.81
N ILE A 108 -2.15 -0.77 -5.93
CA ILE A 108 -2.65 -2.11 -6.24
C ILE A 108 -4.09 -2.21 -5.76
N THR A 109 -4.98 -2.52 -6.68
CA THR A 109 -6.39 -2.71 -6.36
C THR A 109 -7.05 -3.56 -7.46
N ARG A 110 -8.04 -4.33 -7.10
CA ARG A 110 -8.85 -5.14 -8.04
C ARG A 110 -8.00 -6.00 -9.00
N GLY A 111 -6.92 -6.57 -8.49
CA GLY A 111 -6.07 -7.49 -9.26
C GLY A 111 -5.10 -6.82 -10.21
N LYS A 112 -4.93 -5.50 -10.13
CA LYS A 112 -4.05 -4.71 -11.00
C LYS A 112 -3.13 -3.80 -10.18
N ALA A 113 -1.95 -3.54 -10.72
CA ALA A 113 -0.97 -2.64 -10.11
C ALA A 113 -0.49 -1.61 -11.14
N ILE A 114 -0.45 -0.36 -10.73
CA ILE A 114 0.11 0.74 -11.53
C ILE A 114 1.22 1.44 -10.78
N ASP A 115 2.11 2.08 -11.53
CA ASP A 115 3.14 2.94 -10.95
C ASP A 115 2.52 4.23 -10.46
N ILE A 116 2.97 4.70 -9.32
CA ILE A 116 2.57 5.97 -8.74
C ILE A 116 3.77 6.73 -8.21
N ARG A 117 3.54 7.98 -7.86
CA ARG A 117 4.47 8.85 -7.14
C ARG A 117 3.79 9.27 -5.84
N TRP A 118 4.55 9.35 -4.79
CA TRP A 118 4.05 9.86 -3.52
C TRP A 118 4.86 11.05 -3.06
N GLU A 119 4.23 11.95 -2.28
CA GLU A 119 4.91 13.08 -1.67
C GLU A 119 4.26 13.47 -0.36
N LYS A 120 5.06 14.06 0.52
CA LYS A 120 4.61 14.67 1.77
C LYS A 120 5.10 16.11 1.83
N ASP A 121 4.23 17.01 2.28
CA ASP A 121 4.58 18.41 2.46
C ASP A 121 5.50 18.61 3.67
N SER A 122 5.42 17.72 4.63
CA SER A 122 6.24 17.75 5.85
C SER A 122 6.29 16.36 6.47
N PRO A 123 7.22 16.08 7.42
CA PRO A 123 7.29 14.78 8.09
C PRO A 123 5.99 14.37 8.78
N TRP A 124 5.20 15.36 9.16
CA TRP A 124 3.93 15.16 9.87
C TRP A 124 2.73 15.37 8.96
N GLY A 125 2.99 15.68 7.70
CA GLY A 125 1.94 15.94 6.72
C GLY A 125 1.32 14.67 6.17
N ILE A 126 0.24 14.88 5.43
CA ILE A 126 -0.47 13.81 4.73
C ILE A 126 0.32 13.39 3.52
N THR A 127 0.34 12.10 3.23
CA THR A 127 0.94 11.58 2.01
C THR A 127 -0.08 11.66 0.88
N HIS A 128 0.34 12.25 -0.23
CA HIS A 128 -0.44 12.31 -1.46
C HIS A 128 0.14 11.35 -2.49
N TYR A 129 -0.72 10.74 -3.28
CA TYR A 129 -0.33 9.75 -4.29
C TYR A 129 -0.83 10.20 -5.67
N TYR A 130 0.04 10.14 -6.67
CA TYR A 130 -0.24 10.61 -8.03
C TYR A 130 0.05 9.53 -9.05
N ASP A 131 -0.77 9.43 -10.08
CA ASP A 131 -0.56 8.50 -11.19
C ASP A 131 0.46 9.02 -12.21
N GLY A 132 0.66 8.28 -13.30
CA GLY A 132 1.59 8.67 -14.35
C GLY A 132 1.22 9.94 -15.11
N ASN A 133 -0.01 10.41 -14.95
CA ASN A 133 -0.50 11.66 -15.54
C ASN A 133 -0.50 12.83 -14.53
N GLU A 134 0.16 12.64 -13.38
CA GLU A 134 0.24 13.64 -12.29
C GLU A 134 -1.13 13.99 -11.70
N GLN A 135 -2.10 13.08 -11.81
CA GLN A 135 -3.39 13.21 -11.16
C GLN A 135 -3.40 12.43 -9.86
N GLU A 136 -3.94 13.04 -8.81
CA GLU A 136 -4.06 12.37 -7.53
C GLU A 136 -4.98 11.15 -7.66
N ILE A 137 -4.51 9.99 -7.19
CA ILE A 137 -5.29 8.76 -7.33
C ILE A 137 -6.48 8.77 -6.37
N ARG A 138 -7.54 8.05 -6.78
CA ARG A 138 -8.67 7.75 -5.91
C ARG A 138 -8.59 6.31 -5.46
N LEU A 139 -8.80 6.09 -4.19
CA LEU A 139 -8.81 4.76 -3.60
C LEU A 139 -10.22 4.16 -3.71
N ASN A 140 -10.31 2.87 -3.93
CA ASN A 140 -11.59 2.19 -3.72
C ASN A 140 -12.00 2.33 -2.26
N GLN A 141 -13.29 2.45 -2.01
CA GLN A 141 -13.79 2.59 -0.66
C GLN A 141 -13.49 1.34 0.15
N GLY A 142 -13.21 1.52 1.42
CA GLY A 142 -12.86 0.46 2.34
C GLY A 142 -11.50 0.67 2.97
N THR A 143 -10.76 -0.40 3.17
CA THR A 143 -9.47 -0.38 3.86
C THR A 143 -8.31 -0.30 2.86
N THR A 144 -7.35 0.56 3.17
CA THR A 144 -6.10 0.66 2.41
C THR A 144 -4.94 0.26 3.31
N TRP A 145 -4.13 -0.67 2.83
CA TRP A 145 -2.90 -1.08 3.51
C TRP A 145 -1.70 -0.42 2.83
N VAL A 146 -0.89 0.28 3.60
CA VAL A 146 0.31 0.96 3.10
C VAL A 146 1.54 0.24 3.60
N GLU A 147 2.40 -0.18 2.67
CA GLU A 147 3.67 -0.84 2.97
C GLU A 147 4.81 0.06 2.51
N ILE A 148 5.79 0.27 3.37
CA ILE A 148 6.99 1.04 3.01
C ILE A 148 8.07 0.07 2.58
N VAL A 149 8.52 0.20 1.33
CA VAL A 149 9.52 -0.65 0.72
C VAL A 149 10.79 0.15 0.48
N GLN A 150 11.91 -0.34 0.98
CA GLN A 150 13.20 0.31 0.78
C GLN A 150 13.61 0.25 -0.70
N ASN A 151 14.15 1.35 -1.21
CA ASN A 151 14.52 1.46 -2.63
C ASN A 151 15.46 0.36 -3.13
N ASP A 152 16.32 -0.15 -2.27
CA ASP A 152 17.25 -1.22 -2.61
C ASP A 152 16.63 -2.61 -2.58
N ARG A 153 15.34 -2.71 -2.22
CA ARG A 153 14.62 -3.98 -2.11
C ARG A 153 13.35 -4.06 -2.97
N ILE A 154 13.18 -3.12 -3.89
CA ILE A 154 12.01 -3.09 -4.77
C ILE A 154 11.90 -4.39 -5.58
N ASP A 155 13.03 -4.94 -6.03
CA ASP A 155 13.06 -6.16 -6.83
C ASP A 155 12.64 -7.41 -6.04
N SER A 156 12.56 -7.32 -4.72
CA SER A 156 12.09 -8.42 -3.87
C SER A 156 10.56 -8.48 -3.78
N VAL A 157 9.86 -7.51 -4.38
CA VAL A 157 8.40 -7.53 -4.48
C VAL A 157 8.03 -8.12 -5.83
N THR A 158 7.16 -9.14 -5.81
CA THR A 158 6.72 -9.82 -7.03
C THR A 158 5.21 -9.77 -7.18
N TYR A 159 4.77 -9.79 -8.43
CA TYR A 159 3.35 -9.69 -8.81
C TYR A 159 3.00 -10.87 -9.72
N GLN A 160 1.87 -11.51 -9.46
CA GLN A 160 1.37 -12.61 -10.28
C GLN A 160 -0.09 -12.44 -10.63
#